data_205ed2bfe20612d61bc9071b3480c654
#
_entry.id   205ed2bfe20612d61bc9071b3480c654
#
_cell.length_a   1.000
_cell.length_b   1.000
_cell.length_c   1.000
_cell.angle_alpha   90.00
_cell.angle_beta   90.00
_cell.angle_gamma   90.00
#
_symmetry.space_group_name_H-M   'P 1'
#
loop_
_entity.id
_entity.type
_entity.pdbx_description
1 polymer ?
#
loop_
_entity_poly.entity_id
_entity_poly.type
_entity_poly.pdbx_seq_one_letter_code
_entity_poly.pdbx_strand_id
1 'polypeptide(L)'
;MMLDETNSAITQLTARSPSLFKRLPERIFAPLASANRGQYWHLLCALYDKRFGPDAPLPPGSGFLMREITHDIAEEMQHQEWVLEEFEATPSTPLANRANAVFNRLRDSGWLRVERLGVRDMVSMPPAVAHFMNRLIEFAHTGPEFVSGKIRSIEANLKLLLHENADGASLQEAARQSRALLEHIRIASTNVRDLMREIGDIEATGEFVRRFFDDYVERIFIADYKELRTREHPLARRQEILRLLGYIRQTALRERLLRWYQEKQAAGNAARAEALFERDLQKIE
;
A
#
# COMPACT_ATOMS: atom_id res chain seq x y z
N MET A 1 16.64 29.86 -27.57
CA MET A 1 17.29 28.53 -27.50
C MET A 1 17.34 27.97 -26.08
N MET A 2 17.74 28.70 -25.03
CA MET A 2 17.73 28.16 -23.61
C MET A 2 16.35 27.94 -23.00
N LEU A 3 15.29 28.61 -23.42
CA LEU A 3 13.94 28.42 -22.88
C LEU A 3 13.24 27.14 -23.41
N ASP A 4 13.65 26.63 -24.56
CA ASP A 4 13.09 25.42 -25.18
C ASP A 4 13.65 24.14 -24.56
N GLU A 5 14.94 24.16 -24.16
CA GLU A 5 15.58 23.02 -23.50
C GLU A 5 15.05 22.81 -22.05
N THR A 6 14.76 23.92 -21.34
CA THR A 6 14.19 23.86 -19.98
C THR A 6 12.75 23.33 -20.01
N ASN A 7 11.96 23.73 -21.03
CA ASN A 7 10.60 23.23 -21.21
C ASN A 7 10.57 21.76 -21.63
N SER A 8 11.53 21.32 -22.45
CA SER A 8 11.69 19.90 -22.83
C SER A 8 12.10 19.02 -21.64
N ALA A 9 13.01 19.51 -20.79
CA ALA A 9 13.45 18.80 -19.58
C ALA A 9 12.32 18.68 -18.55
N ILE A 10 11.52 19.74 -18.34
CA ILE A 10 10.35 19.75 -17.46
C ILE A 10 9.28 18.79 -18.00
N THR A 11 9.04 18.77 -19.31
CA THR A 11 8.09 17.86 -19.95
C THR A 11 8.55 16.40 -19.86
N GLN A 12 9.85 16.12 -19.95
CA GLN A 12 10.39 14.76 -19.76
C GLN A 12 10.38 14.30 -18.30
N LEU A 13 10.55 15.19 -17.34
CA LEU A 13 10.41 14.89 -15.90
C LEU A 13 8.95 14.58 -15.54
N THR A 14 8.00 15.33 -16.10
CA THR A 14 6.56 15.08 -15.88
C THR A 14 6.07 13.78 -16.54
N ALA A 15 6.71 13.33 -17.62
CA ALA A 15 6.41 12.05 -18.27
C ALA A 15 6.92 10.83 -17.47
N ARG A 16 7.91 11.02 -16.56
CA ARG A 16 8.48 9.95 -15.73
C ARG A 16 7.83 9.81 -14.35
N SER A 17 7.19 10.84 -13.83
CA SER A 17 6.58 10.83 -12.51
C SER A 17 5.07 10.64 -12.58
N PRO A 18 4.51 9.58 -12.00
CA PRO A 18 3.06 9.44 -11.87
C PRO A 18 2.47 10.67 -11.18
N SER A 19 1.45 11.28 -11.76
CA SER A 19 0.85 12.49 -11.21
C SER A 19 -0.09 12.15 -10.06
N LEU A 20 0.42 12.23 -8.82
CA LEU A 20 -0.32 11.93 -7.59
C LEU A 20 -1.52 12.87 -7.42
N PHE A 21 -1.30 14.19 -7.55
CA PHE A 21 -2.31 15.22 -7.31
C PHE A 21 -3.33 15.42 -8.46
N LYS A 22 -3.20 14.63 -9.55
CA LYS A 22 -4.32 14.47 -10.49
C LYS A 22 -5.40 13.52 -9.96
N ARG A 23 -5.06 12.68 -8.97
CA ARG A 23 -5.96 11.69 -8.39
C ARG A 23 -6.39 12.01 -6.97
N LEU A 24 -5.54 12.71 -6.22
CA LEU A 24 -5.78 13.08 -4.83
C LEU A 24 -5.90 14.60 -4.69
N PRO A 25 -6.68 15.10 -3.73
CA PRO A 25 -6.74 16.51 -3.39
C PRO A 25 -5.36 17.06 -2.99
N GLU A 26 -5.05 18.29 -3.37
CA GLU A 26 -3.74 18.92 -3.10
C GLU A 26 -3.41 19.00 -1.61
N ARG A 27 -4.42 19.19 -0.77
CA ARG A 27 -4.26 19.37 0.68
C ARG A 27 -4.46 18.09 1.49
N ILE A 28 -4.49 16.92 0.82
CA ILE A 28 -4.80 15.62 1.45
C ILE A 28 -3.89 15.32 2.66
N PHE A 29 -2.64 15.73 2.61
CA PHE A 29 -1.68 15.49 3.70
C PHE A 29 -1.77 16.51 4.84
N ALA A 30 -2.52 17.60 4.72
CA ALA A 30 -2.55 18.69 5.68
C ALA A 30 -2.94 18.24 7.11
N PRO A 31 -3.95 17.39 7.35
CA PRO A 31 -4.24 16.86 8.69
C PRO A 31 -3.11 15.97 9.23
N LEU A 32 -2.52 15.13 8.39
CA LEU A 32 -1.45 14.19 8.77
C LEU A 32 -0.07 14.85 8.94
N ALA A 33 0.05 16.14 8.60
CA ALA A 33 1.26 16.95 8.79
C ALA A 33 1.11 17.98 9.92
N SER A 34 -0.04 17.99 10.63
CA SER A 34 -0.35 18.94 11.68
C SER A 34 0.15 18.50 13.06
N ALA A 35 -0.06 19.34 14.07
CA ALA A 35 0.23 19.02 15.46
C ALA A 35 -0.59 17.79 15.94
N ASN A 36 -1.82 17.66 15.44
CA ASN A 36 -2.73 16.56 15.75
C ASN A 36 -2.63 15.36 14.77
N ARG A 37 -1.49 15.15 14.09
CA ARG A 37 -1.32 14.10 13.08
C ARG A 37 -1.70 12.70 13.54
N GLY A 38 -1.37 12.35 14.78
CA GLY A 38 -1.68 11.04 15.37
C GLY A 38 -3.17 10.86 15.60
N GLN A 39 -3.83 11.91 16.12
CA GLN A 39 -5.27 11.95 16.36
C GLN A 39 -6.05 11.89 15.04
N TYR A 40 -5.61 12.65 14.02
CA TYR A 40 -6.22 12.55 12.68
C TYR A 40 -6.04 11.17 12.05
N TRP A 41 -4.85 10.56 12.22
CA TRP A 41 -4.61 9.22 11.70
C TRP A 41 -5.57 8.20 12.34
N HIS A 42 -5.68 8.21 13.67
CA HIS A 42 -6.58 7.33 14.40
C HIS A 42 -8.05 7.56 13.99
N LEU A 43 -8.48 8.82 13.94
CA LEU A 43 -9.83 9.20 13.53
C LEU A 43 -10.15 8.74 12.10
N LEU A 44 -9.21 8.91 11.16
CA LEU A 44 -9.39 8.45 9.78
C LEU A 44 -9.51 6.94 9.69
N CYS A 45 -8.72 6.17 10.48
CA CYS A 45 -8.86 4.73 10.58
C CYS A 45 -10.24 4.35 11.14
N ALA A 46 -10.67 4.95 12.26
CA ALA A 46 -11.96 4.66 12.88
C ALA A 46 -13.15 4.97 11.94
N LEU A 47 -13.12 6.12 11.26
CA LEU A 47 -14.15 6.48 10.28
C LEU A 47 -14.13 5.55 9.06
N TYR A 48 -12.94 5.11 8.62
CA TYR A 48 -12.81 4.17 7.52
C TYR A 48 -13.41 2.82 7.88
N ASP A 49 -13.05 2.25 9.01
CA ASP A 49 -13.56 0.97 9.48
C ASP A 49 -15.08 1.01 9.74
N LYS A 50 -15.57 2.10 10.32
CA LYS A 50 -16.98 2.24 10.70
C LYS A 50 -17.90 2.58 9.51
N ARG A 51 -17.42 3.32 8.49
CA ARG A 51 -18.27 3.94 7.45
C ARG A 51 -17.82 3.73 6.00
N PHE A 52 -16.54 3.77 5.71
CA PHE A 52 -16.05 3.92 4.33
C PHE A 52 -15.22 2.74 3.83
N GLY A 53 -14.80 1.83 4.71
CA GLY A 53 -13.97 0.68 4.38
C GLY A 53 -14.75 -0.49 3.78
N PRO A 54 -14.04 -1.52 3.32
CA PRO A 54 -14.67 -2.67 2.67
C PRO A 54 -15.54 -3.51 3.60
N ASP A 55 -15.26 -3.50 4.90
CA ASP A 55 -16.00 -4.24 5.91
C ASP A 55 -17.12 -3.40 6.57
N ALA A 56 -17.20 -2.10 6.22
CA ALA A 56 -18.23 -1.21 6.71
C ALA A 56 -19.59 -1.54 6.07
N PRO A 57 -20.72 -1.24 6.75
CA PRO A 57 -22.04 -1.35 6.14
C PRO A 57 -22.10 -0.56 4.83
N LEU A 58 -22.72 -1.13 3.80
CA LEU A 58 -22.90 -0.42 2.53
C LEU A 58 -23.51 0.95 2.78
N PRO A 59 -22.87 2.03 2.29
CA PRO A 59 -23.42 3.36 2.45
C PRO A 59 -24.77 3.42 1.73
N PRO A 60 -25.75 4.18 2.27
CA PRO A 60 -26.91 4.59 1.48
C PRO A 60 -26.42 5.16 0.15
N GLY A 61 -27.12 4.96 -0.95
CA GLY A 61 -26.67 5.30 -2.30
C GLY A 61 -26.15 6.73 -2.51
N SER A 62 -26.34 7.62 -1.55
CA SER A 62 -25.90 9.03 -1.53
C SER A 62 -24.87 9.35 -0.44
N GLY A 63 -24.38 8.37 0.33
CA GLY A 63 -23.48 8.57 1.46
C GLY A 63 -24.19 8.62 2.81
N PHE A 64 -23.51 9.09 3.85
CA PHE A 64 -24.02 9.19 5.22
C PHE A 64 -24.46 10.63 5.54
N LEU A 65 -25.38 10.78 6.49
CA LEU A 65 -25.77 12.12 6.94
C LEU A 65 -24.59 12.82 7.65
N MET A 66 -24.40 14.11 7.38
CA MET A 66 -23.32 14.89 8.00
C MET A 66 -23.36 14.81 9.53
N ARG A 67 -24.57 14.81 10.13
CA ARG A 67 -24.75 14.68 11.58
C ARG A 67 -24.24 13.34 12.14
N GLU A 68 -24.31 12.25 11.36
CA GLU A 68 -23.81 10.94 11.77
C GLU A 68 -22.29 10.93 11.79
N ILE A 69 -21.67 11.48 10.76
CA ILE A 69 -20.19 11.58 10.68
C ILE A 69 -19.66 12.52 11.76
N THR A 70 -20.30 13.67 12.00
CA THR A 70 -19.88 14.59 13.07
C THR A 70 -20.10 14.00 14.47
N HIS A 71 -21.10 13.14 14.64
CA HIS A 71 -21.29 12.38 15.88
C HIS A 71 -20.18 11.36 16.09
N ASP A 72 -19.83 10.57 15.06
CA ASP A 72 -18.74 9.63 15.12
C ASP A 72 -17.39 10.34 15.43
N ILE A 73 -17.15 11.51 14.82
CA ILE A 73 -15.97 12.33 15.14
C ILE A 73 -15.98 12.77 16.61
N ALA A 74 -17.12 13.22 17.12
CA ALA A 74 -17.23 13.65 18.51
C ALA A 74 -17.01 12.49 19.50
N GLU A 75 -17.49 11.30 19.17
CA GLU A 75 -17.25 10.08 19.94
C GLU A 75 -15.75 9.74 20.00
N GLU A 76 -15.07 9.69 18.85
CA GLU A 76 -13.64 9.40 18.80
C GLU A 76 -12.77 10.46 19.48
N MET A 77 -13.17 11.73 19.41
CA MET A 77 -12.43 12.82 20.08
C MET A 77 -12.44 12.72 21.62
N GLN A 78 -13.39 12.00 22.22
CA GLN A 78 -13.42 11.80 23.67
C GLN A 78 -12.31 10.88 24.17
N HIS A 79 -11.79 10.03 23.31
CA HIS A 79 -10.79 9.01 23.65
C HIS A 79 -9.35 9.48 23.47
N GLN A 80 -9.15 10.74 23.03
CA GLN A 80 -7.81 11.26 22.71
C GLN A 80 -7.65 12.72 23.17
N GLU A 81 -6.41 13.06 23.53
CA GLU A 81 -6.04 14.44 23.79
C GLU A 81 -5.71 15.15 22.47
N TRP A 82 -6.40 16.25 22.20
CA TRP A 82 -6.21 17.08 21.01
C TRP A 82 -5.54 18.40 21.38
N VAL A 83 -4.60 18.83 20.55
CA VAL A 83 -4.01 20.18 20.62
C VAL A 83 -5.05 21.16 20.10
N LEU A 84 -5.73 21.85 21.02
CA LEU A 84 -6.92 22.68 20.75
C LEU A 84 -6.60 23.96 20.00
N GLU A 85 -5.37 24.48 20.14
CA GLU A 85 -4.88 25.70 19.47
C GLU A 85 -4.98 25.58 17.94
N GLU A 86 -4.88 24.35 17.39
CA GLU A 86 -5.04 24.11 15.95
C GLU A 86 -6.45 24.47 15.44
N PHE A 87 -7.44 24.47 16.32
CA PHE A 87 -8.85 24.76 16.00
C PHE A 87 -9.29 26.13 16.52
N GLU A 88 -8.39 26.97 17.05
CA GLU A 88 -8.74 28.18 17.76
C GLU A 88 -9.73 27.92 18.92
N ALA A 89 -9.68 26.71 19.50
CA ALA A 89 -10.55 26.23 20.54
C ALA A 89 -9.88 26.28 21.91
N THR A 90 -10.69 26.35 22.96
CA THR A 90 -10.28 26.30 24.36
C THR A 90 -10.85 25.04 25.03
N PRO A 91 -10.37 24.64 26.21
CA PRO A 91 -10.98 23.53 26.96
C PRO A 91 -12.47 23.71 27.26
N SER A 92 -12.95 24.95 27.31
CA SER A 92 -14.38 25.29 27.49
C SER A 92 -15.23 25.20 26.20
N THR A 93 -14.59 25.07 25.03
CA THR A 93 -15.30 24.93 23.75
C THR A 93 -16.10 23.61 23.73
N PRO A 94 -17.41 23.63 23.45
CA PRO A 94 -18.23 22.43 23.41
C PRO A 94 -17.68 21.41 22.44
N LEU A 95 -17.75 20.12 22.81
CA LEU A 95 -17.24 19.01 22.00
C LEU A 95 -17.82 19.01 20.58
N ALA A 96 -19.11 19.30 20.43
CA ALA A 96 -19.76 19.39 19.13
C ALA A 96 -19.12 20.45 18.22
N ASN A 97 -18.69 21.59 18.76
CA ASN A 97 -18.02 22.65 17.99
C ASN A 97 -16.61 22.20 17.57
N ARG A 98 -15.89 21.52 18.47
CA ARG A 98 -14.58 20.93 18.15
C ARG A 98 -14.70 19.86 17.08
N ALA A 99 -15.69 18.97 17.18
CA ALA A 99 -15.96 17.94 16.17
C ALA A 99 -16.30 18.54 14.79
N ASN A 100 -17.09 19.63 14.77
CA ASN A 100 -17.36 20.36 13.54
C ASN A 100 -16.09 21.00 12.93
N ALA A 101 -15.18 21.52 13.74
CA ALA A 101 -13.91 22.06 13.26
C ALA A 101 -13.04 20.96 12.63
N VAL A 102 -12.94 19.79 13.27
CA VAL A 102 -12.26 18.61 12.74
C VAL A 102 -12.92 18.13 11.44
N PHE A 103 -14.24 18.02 11.41
CA PHE A 103 -14.99 17.67 10.21
C PHE A 103 -14.67 18.63 9.04
N ASN A 104 -14.72 19.94 9.29
CA ASN A 104 -14.40 20.96 8.29
C ASN A 104 -12.97 20.81 7.78
N ARG A 105 -12.01 20.53 8.67
CA ARG A 105 -10.63 20.29 8.29
C ARG A 105 -10.48 19.08 7.37
N LEU A 106 -11.17 17.97 7.66
CA LEU A 106 -11.18 16.79 6.81
C LEU A 106 -11.85 17.04 5.46
N ARG A 107 -12.94 17.81 5.43
CA ARG A 107 -13.61 18.24 4.19
C ARG A 107 -12.70 19.13 3.35
N ASP A 108 -12.12 20.17 3.94
CA ASP A 108 -11.32 21.18 3.24
C ASP A 108 -9.98 20.62 2.75
N SER A 109 -9.48 19.54 3.36
CA SER A 109 -8.32 18.79 2.90
C SER A 109 -8.67 17.70 1.89
N GLY A 110 -9.96 17.40 1.69
CA GLY A 110 -10.47 16.49 0.67
C GLY A 110 -10.57 15.03 1.10
N TRP A 111 -10.40 14.71 2.38
CA TRP A 111 -10.69 13.38 2.92
C TRP A 111 -12.17 13.05 2.85
N LEU A 112 -13.02 14.03 3.09
CA LEU A 112 -14.47 13.93 3.02
C LEU A 112 -15.03 14.85 1.94
N ARG A 113 -16.10 14.41 1.29
CA ARG A 113 -16.88 15.19 0.34
C ARG A 113 -18.27 15.36 0.90
N VAL A 114 -18.81 16.58 0.82
CA VAL A 114 -20.19 16.89 1.18
C VAL A 114 -20.97 17.21 -0.09
N GLU A 115 -22.10 16.54 -0.27
CA GLU A 115 -23.02 16.76 -1.38
C GLU A 115 -24.42 17.09 -0.81
N ARG A 116 -25.03 18.15 -1.30
CA ARG A 116 -26.36 18.53 -0.85
C ARG A 116 -27.43 17.82 -1.65
N LEU A 117 -28.19 16.95 -0.99
CA LEU A 117 -29.34 16.25 -1.58
C LEU A 117 -30.63 16.80 -0.95
N GLY A 118 -31.28 17.73 -1.65
CA GLY A 118 -32.46 18.46 -1.14
C GLY A 118 -32.10 19.26 0.11
N VAL A 119 -32.66 18.88 1.25
CA VAL A 119 -32.43 19.54 2.56
C VAL A 119 -31.37 18.83 3.41
N ARG A 120 -30.74 17.79 2.90
CA ARG A 120 -29.76 16.96 3.65
C ARG A 120 -28.38 17.12 3.09
N ASP A 121 -27.39 17.29 3.94
CA ASP A 121 -25.97 17.24 3.60
C ASP A 121 -25.49 15.81 3.80
N MET A 122 -25.09 15.20 2.69
CA MET A 122 -24.60 13.82 2.61
C MET A 122 -23.08 13.83 2.50
N VAL A 123 -22.43 12.94 3.24
CA VAL A 123 -20.97 12.83 3.31
C VAL A 123 -20.52 11.51 2.72
N SER A 124 -19.51 11.58 1.89
CA SER A 124 -18.83 10.42 1.31
C SER A 124 -17.31 10.60 1.37
N MET A 125 -16.58 9.50 1.33
CA MET A 125 -15.15 9.52 1.04
C MET A 125 -14.96 9.32 -0.47
N PRO A 126 -14.27 10.22 -1.18
CA PRO A 126 -14.05 10.05 -2.62
C PRO A 126 -13.35 8.72 -2.94
N PRO A 127 -13.71 7.98 -4.00
CA PRO A 127 -13.16 6.65 -4.27
C PRO A 127 -11.63 6.60 -4.35
N ALA A 128 -10.99 7.63 -4.93
CA ALA A 128 -9.54 7.71 -4.98
C ALA A 128 -8.91 7.89 -3.59
N VAL A 129 -9.58 8.63 -2.69
CA VAL A 129 -9.16 8.84 -1.30
C VAL A 129 -9.38 7.58 -0.48
N ALA A 130 -10.50 6.88 -0.64
CA ALA A 130 -10.76 5.60 0.01
C ALA A 130 -9.71 4.55 -0.39
N HIS A 131 -9.38 4.47 -1.69
CA HIS A 131 -8.30 3.59 -2.15
C HIS A 131 -6.94 3.99 -1.56
N PHE A 132 -6.64 5.27 -1.46
CA PHE A 132 -5.41 5.78 -0.84
C PHE A 132 -5.38 5.44 0.65
N MET A 133 -6.49 5.65 1.39
CA MET A 133 -6.62 5.29 2.81
C MET A 133 -6.35 3.79 3.03
N ASN A 134 -6.94 2.92 2.22
CA ASN A 134 -6.68 1.48 2.30
C ASN A 134 -5.19 1.16 2.17
N ARG A 135 -4.48 1.82 1.23
CA ARG A 135 -3.03 1.63 1.07
C ARG A 135 -2.21 2.15 2.24
N LEU A 136 -2.63 3.23 2.88
CA LEU A 136 -1.98 3.72 4.10
C LEU A 136 -2.19 2.76 5.27
N ILE A 137 -3.40 2.21 5.43
CA ILE A 137 -3.72 1.20 6.44
C ILE A 137 -2.91 -0.07 6.20
N GLU A 138 -2.90 -0.59 4.98
CA GLU A 138 -2.06 -1.74 4.61
C GLU A 138 -0.59 -1.49 4.96
N PHE A 139 -0.07 -0.31 4.63
CA PHE A 139 1.30 0.09 4.96
C PHE A 139 1.55 0.15 6.48
N ALA A 140 0.61 0.71 7.24
CA ALA A 140 0.70 0.82 8.70
C ALA A 140 0.60 -0.55 9.40
N HIS A 141 -0.17 -1.47 8.84
CA HIS A 141 -0.31 -2.84 9.33
C HIS A 141 0.74 -3.81 8.79
N THR A 142 1.63 -3.37 7.89
CA THR A 142 2.63 -4.27 7.31
C THR A 142 3.56 -4.81 8.41
N GLY A 143 3.06 -5.83 9.07
CA GLY A 143 3.84 -6.78 9.84
C GLY A 143 4.60 -7.73 8.89
N PRO A 144 5.29 -8.74 9.41
CA PRO A 144 6.00 -9.70 8.58
C PRO A 144 5.04 -10.37 7.59
N GLU A 145 5.14 -10.04 6.31
CA GLU A 145 4.44 -10.77 5.25
C GLU A 145 5.04 -12.17 5.14
N PHE A 146 4.18 -13.18 5.09
CA PHE A 146 4.59 -14.57 4.95
C PHE A 146 5.28 -14.81 3.61
N VAL A 147 6.60 -14.83 3.61
CA VAL A 147 7.47 -15.02 2.43
C VAL A 147 7.16 -16.35 1.74
N SER A 148 6.92 -17.42 2.50
CA SER A 148 6.61 -18.75 1.97
C SER A 148 5.28 -18.79 1.21
N GLY A 149 4.28 -18.06 1.66
CA GLY A 149 2.99 -17.92 0.97
C GLY A 149 3.14 -17.29 -0.40
N LYS A 150 3.95 -16.22 -0.51
CA LYS A 150 4.25 -15.56 -1.80
C LYS A 150 5.00 -16.48 -2.76
N ILE A 151 6.00 -17.21 -2.28
CA ILE A 151 6.77 -18.14 -3.12
C ILE A 151 5.90 -19.29 -3.62
N ARG A 152 5.03 -19.85 -2.78
CA ARG A 152 4.03 -20.85 -3.23
C ARG A 152 3.11 -20.30 -4.31
N SER A 153 2.66 -19.06 -4.15
CA SER A 153 1.79 -18.42 -5.14
C SER A 153 2.51 -18.17 -6.47
N ILE A 154 3.78 -17.74 -6.43
CA ILE A 154 4.62 -17.59 -7.64
C ILE A 154 4.74 -18.93 -8.35
N GLU A 155 5.12 -20.01 -7.65
CA GLU A 155 5.22 -21.36 -8.21
C GLU A 155 3.89 -21.84 -8.80
N ALA A 156 2.78 -21.65 -8.07
CA ALA A 156 1.45 -22.02 -8.55
C ALA A 156 1.07 -21.28 -9.83
N ASN A 157 1.31 -19.99 -9.93
CA ASN A 157 1.07 -19.21 -11.13
C ASN A 157 1.92 -19.68 -12.32
N LEU A 158 3.17 -20.06 -12.09
CA LEU A 158 4.02 -20.64 -13.14
C LEU A 158 3.54 -22.03 -13.58
N LYS A 159 3.08 -22.88 -12.64
CA LYS A 159 2.48 -24.18 -12.96
C LYS A 159 1.19 -24.07 -13.76
N LEU A 160 0.36 -23.05 -13.47
CA LEU A 160 -0.84 -22.78 -14.26
C LEU A 160 -0.54 -22.59 -15.75
N LEU A 161 0.63 -22.01 -16.10
CA LEU A 161 1.02 -21.80 -17.49
C LEU A 161 1.22 -23.11 -18.29
N LEU A 162 1.43 -24.24 -17.61
CA LEU A 162 1.57 -25.55 -18.25
C LEU A 162 0.23 -26.09 -18.79
N HIS A 163 -0.90 -25.55 -18.35
CA HIS A 163 -2.21 -25.92 -18.87
C HIS A 163 -2.47 -25.25 -20.23
N GLU A 164 -3.17 -25.96 -21.12
CA GLU A 164 -3.44 -25.49 -22.49
C GLU A 164 -4.21 -24.16 -22.55
N ASN A 165 -5.10 -23.93 -21.60
CA ASN A 165 -5.96 -22.75 -21.54
C ASN A 165 -5.36 -21.59 -20.72
N ALA A 166 -4.12 -21.72 -20.23
CA ALA A 166 -3.52 -20.66 -19.45
C ALA A 166 -3.04 -19.50 -20.32
N ASP A 167 -3.29 -18.31 -19.84
CA ASP A 167 -2.91 -17.06 -20.49
C ASP A 167 -1.67 -16.39 -19.82
N GLY A 168 -1.17 -15.33 -20.44
CA GLY A 168 -0.01 -14.58 -19.92
C GLY A 168 -0.28 -13.81 -18.64
N ALA A 169 -1.54 -13.71 -18.19
CA ALA A 169 -1.86 -13.03 -16.93
C ALA A 169 -1.22 -13.73 -15.72
N SER A 170 -1.15 -15.07 -15.74
CA SER A 170 -0.48 -15.84 -14.69
C SER A 170 1.02 -15.53 -14.60
N LEU A 171 1.71 -15.31 -15.74
CA LEU A 171 3.11 -14.89 -15.75
C LEU A 171 3.28 -13.49 -15.19
N GLN A 172 2.41 -12.56 -15.58
CA GLN A 172 2.44 -11.20 -15.04
C GLN A 172 2.19 -11.17 -13.52
N GLU A 173 1.27 -12.00 -13.05
CA GLU A 173 0.99 -12.11 -11.61
C GLU A 173 2.17 -12.68 -10.85
N ALA A 174 2.81 -13.74 -11.36
CA ALA A 174 4.06 -14.28 -10.79
C ALA A 174 5.16 -13.23 -10.74
N ALA A 175 5.35 -12.45 -11.82
CA ALA A 175 6.33 -11.37 -11.89
C ALA A 175 6.02 -10.22 -10.90
N ARG A 176 4.76 -9.88 -10.74
CA ARG A 176 4.30 -8.86 -9.77
C ARG A 176 4.58 -9.30 -8.34
N GLN A 177 4.28 -10.55 -8.01
CA GLN A 177 4.51 -11.12 -6.68
C GLN A 177 6.00 -11.25 -6.36
N SER A 178 6.83 -11.65 -7.33
CA SER A 178 8.29 -11.72 -7.16
C SER A 178 8.89 -10.35 -6.89
N ARG A 179 8.43 -9.31 -7.58
CA ARG A 179 8.86 -7.94 -7.32
C ARG A 179 8.46 -7.47 -5.92
N ALA A 180 7.22 -7.73 -5.50
CA ALA A 180 6.75 -7.38 -4.17
C ALA A 180 7.53 -8.13 -3.07
N LEU A 181 7.86 -9.40 -3.30
CA LEU A 181 8.72 -10.19 -2.42
C LEU A 181 10.13 -9.59 -2.29
N LEU A 182 10.75 -9.22 -3.42
CA LEU A 182 12.08 -8.59 -3.42
C LEU A 182 12.07 -7.24 -2.68
N GLU A 183 11.03 -6.44 -2.86
CA GLU A 183 10.84 -5.17 -2.15
C GLU A 183 10.73 -5.40 -0.64
N HIS A 184 9.93 -6.40 -0.23
CA HIS A 184 9.79 -6.79 1.17
C HIS A 184 11.13 -7.22 1.80
N ILE A 185 11.90 -8.08 1.11
CA ILE A 185 13.23 -8.50 1.56
C ILE A 185 14.19 -7.31 1.70
N ARG A 186 14.13 -6.33 0.79
CA ARG A 186 14.96 -5.12 0.86
C ARG A 186 14.59 -4.26 2.08
N ILE A 187 13.31 -4.06 2.34
CA ILE A 187 12.81 -3.32 3.51
C ILE A 187 13.25 -4.04 4.79
N ALA A 188 13.01 -5.35 4.89
CA ALA A 188 13.43 -6.15 6.04
C ALA A 188 14.95 -6.06 6.28
N SER A 189 15.76 -6.15 5.23
CA SER A 189 17.23 -6.02 5.32
C SER A 189 17.68 -4.63 5.77
N THR A 190 16.95 -3.57 5.39
CA THR A 190 17.24 -2.21 5.83
C THR A 190 16.87 -2.03 7.30
N ASN A 191 15.71 -2.50 7.72
CA ASN A 191 15.26 -2.45 9.12
C ASN A 191 16.24 -3.19 10.04
N VAL A 192 16.73 -4.37 9.61
CA VAL A 192 17.78 -5.12 10.35
C VAL A 192 19.06 -4.29 10.50
N ARG A 193 19.49 -3.62 9.43
CA ARG A 193 20.71 -2.79 9.45
C ARG A 193 20.55 -1.57 10.36
N ASP A 194 19.39 -0.92 10.34
CA ASP A 194 19.11 0.24 11.17
C ASP A 194 19.01 -0.17 12.64
N LEU A 195 18.34 -1.27 12.94
CA LEU A 195 18.30 -1.87 14.27
C LEU A 195 19.72 -2.22 14.79
N MET A 196 20.56 -2.84 13.95
CA MET A 196 21.95 -3.16 14.30
C MET A 196 22.79 -1.90 14.58
N ARG A 197 22.49 -0.78 13.91
CA ARG A 197 23.16 0.50 14.19
C ARG A 197 22.69 1.07 15.51
N GLU A 198 21.39 1.14 15.77
CA GLU A 198 20.82 1.60 17.04
C GLU A 198 21.33 0.78 18.23
N ILE A 199 21.45 -0.53 18.05
CA ILE A 199 21.97 -1.44 19.07
C ILE A 199 23.48 -1.24 19.27
N GLY A 200 24.25 -0.97 18.21
CA GLY A 200 25.70 -0.72 18.29
C GLY A 200 26.07 0.54 19.09
N ASP A 201 25.16 1.49 19.22
CA ASP A 201 25.32 2.70 20.00
C ASP A 201 25.04 2.52 21.51
N ILE A 202 24.61 1.32 21.95
CA ILE A 202 24.31 1.00 23.35
C ILE A 202 25.54 0.38 24.02
N GLU A 203 26.16 1.09 24.94
CA GLU A 203 27.39 0.65 25.66
C GLU A 203 27.19 -0.57 26.59
N ALA A 204 25.97 -0.96 26.94
CA ALA A 204 25.69 -2.02 27.92
C ALA A 204 25.28 -3.34 27.24
N THR A 205 26.13 -4.33 27.29
CA THR A 205 25.97 -5.66 26.69
C THR A 205 24.68 -6.39 27.11
N GLY A 206 24.19 -6.21 28.33
CA GLY A 206 22.98 -6.86 28.84
C GLY A 206 21.69 -6.26 28.31
N GLU A 207 21.65 -4.95 28.16
CA GLU A 207 20.50 -4.22 27.60
C GLU A 207 20.43 -4.42 26.08
N PHE A 208 21.58 -4.49 25.41
CA PHE A 208 21.72 -4.88 24.01
C PHE A 208 21.07 -6.24 23.71
N VAL A 209 21.46 -7.27 24.46
CA VAL A 209 20.93 -8.63 24.27
C VAL A 209 19.42 -8.65 24.50
N ARG A 210 18.92 -7.97 25.53
CA ARG A 210 17.50 -7.91 25.84
C ARG A 210 16.69 -7.20 24.76
N ARG A 211 17.10 -6.01 24.31
CA ARG A 211 16.45 -5.29 23.20
C ARG A 211 16.51 -6.05 21.88
N PHE A 212 17.65 -6.69 21.59
CA PHE A 212 17.78 -7.53 20.40
C PHE A 212 16.76 -8.68 20.41
N PHE A 213 16.60 -9.36 21.56
CA PHE A 213 15.62 -10.44 21.67
C PHE A 213 14.17 -9.93 21.70
N ASP A 214 13.89 -8.85 22.41
CA ASP A 214 12.53 -8.33 22.53
C ASP A 214 12.04 -7.67 21.24
N ASP A 215 12.84 -6.83 20.57
CA ASP A 215 12.43 -6.09 19.37
C ASP A 215 12.66 -6.88 18.06
N TYR A 216 13.75 -7.62 17.95
CA TYR A 216 14.11 -8.31 16.71
C TYR A 216 13.54 -9.72 16.64
N VAL A 217 13.69 -10.50 17.70
CA VAL A 217 13.26 -11.90 17.70
C VAL A 217 11.74 -12.01 17.80
N GLU A 218 11.10 -11.16 18.58
CA GLU A 218 9.65 -11.21 18.77
C GLU A 218 8.87 -10.62 17.60
N ARG A 219 9.34 -9.53 17.00
CA ARG A 219 8.61 -8.82 15.93
C ARG A 219 8.92 -9.31 14.52
N ILE A 220 10.15 -9.72 14.25
CA ILE A 220 10.59 -10.03 12.88
C ILE A 220 10.94 -11.51 12.72
N PHE A 221 11.62 -12.10 13.69
CA PHE A 221 12.23 -13.41 13.54
C PHE A 221 11.30 -14.58 13.85
N ILE A 222 10.33 -14.43 14.79
CA ILE A 222 9.46 -15.54 15.16
C ILE A 222 8.48 -15.91 14.04
N ALA A 223 7.98 -14.93 13.32
CA ALA A 223 7.08 -15.18 12.19
C ALA A 223 7.83 -15.87 11.02
N ASP A 224 9.00 -15.34 10.63
CA ASP A 224 9.81 -15.90 9.53
C ASP A 224 10.58 -17.15 9.93
N TYR A 225 11.04 -17.25 11.18
CA TYR A 225 11.87 -18.39 11.64
C TYR A 225 11.07 -19.69 11.81
N LYS A 226 9.81 -19.62 12.22
CA LYS A 226 8.92 -20.80 12.21
C LYS A 226 8.75 -21.34 10.79
N GLU A 227 8.68 -20.48 9.80
CA GLU A 227 8.60 -20.86 8.39
C GLU A 227 9.94 -21.39 7.83
N LEU A 228 11.06 -20.79 8.22
CA LEU A 228 12.40 -21.23 7.77
C LEU A 228 12.80 -22.61 8.28
N ARG A 229 12.19 -23.09 9.38
CA ARG A 229 12.47 -24.39 9.99
C ARG A 229 11.62 -25.54 9.46
N THR A 230 10.59 -25.24 8.70
CA THR A 230 9.68 -26.25 8.13
C THR A 230 10.18 -26.74 6.76
N ARG A 231 9.64 -27.89 6.29
CA ARG A 231 9.85 -28.43 4.94
C ARG A 231 9.47 -27.44 3.80
N GLU A 232 8.92 -26.29 4.15
CA GLU A 232 8.45 -25.24 3.25
C GLU A 232 9.45 -24.09 3.08
N HIS A 233 10.74 -24.34 3.38
CA HIS A 233 11.78 -23.33 3.22
C HIS A 233 11.70 -22.67 1.83
N PRO A 234 11.67 -21.34 1.74
CA PRO A 234 11.56 -20.61 0.47
C PRO A 234 12.56 -21.08 -0.60
N LEU A 235 13.81 -21.38 -0.21
CA LEU A 235 14.85 -21.86 -1.12
C LEU A 235 14.60 -23.27 -1.66
N ALA A 236 13.80 -24.12 -0.99
CA ALA A 236 13.47 -25.45 -1.51
C ALA A 236 12.68 -25.38 -2.83
N ARG A 237 11.89 -24.32 -3.03
CA ARG A 237 11.08 -24.12 -4.24
C ARG A 237 11.84 -23.40 -5.36
N ARG A 238 13.00 -22.81 -5.06
CA ARG A 238 13.79 -22.05 -6.04
C ARG A 238 14.15 -22.89 -7.26
N GLN A 239 14.60 -24.11 -7.06
CA GLN A 239 15.01 -24.99 -8.18
C GLN A 239 13.84 -25.31 -9.10
N GLU A 240 12.65 -25.56 -8.54
CA GLU A 240 11.46 -25.82 -9.33
C GLU A 240 11.01 -24.58 -10.11
N ILE A 241 11.04 -23.40 -9.49
CA ILE A 241 10.74 -22.14 -10.18
C ILE A 241 11.70 -21.91 -11.35
N LEU A 242 13.01 -22.06 -11.14
CA LEU A 242 14.00 -21.91 -12.20
C LEU A 242 13.81 -22.94 -13.33
N ARG A 243 13.45 -24.17 -12.98
CA ARG A 243 13.12 -25.21 -13.96
C ARG A 243 11.92 -24.83 -14.82
N LEU A 244 10.85 -24.32 -14.20
CA LEU A 244 9.66 -23.84 -14.88
C LEU A 244 9.97 -22.65 -15.81
N LEU A 245 10.79 -21.70 -15.38
CA LEU A 245 11.23 -20.58 -16.22
C LEU A 245 12.03 -21.06 -17.43
N GLY A 246 12.95 -22.02 -17.24
CA GLY A 246 13.68 -22.66 -18.33
C GLY A 246 12.74 -23.34 -19.33
N TYR A 247 11.74 -24.07 -18.85
CA TYR A 247 10.73 -24.71 -19.69
C TYR A 247 9.92 -23.67 -20.49
N ILE A 248 9.46 -22.60 -19.86
CA ILE A 248 8.73 -21.51 -20.51
C ILE A 248 9.53 -20.89 -21.66
N ARG A 249 10.83 -20.68 -21.48
CA ARG A 249 11.71 -20.06 -22.49
C ARG A 249 11.97 -20.97 -23.70
N GLN A 250 11.97 -22.29 -23.52
CA GLN A 250 12.48 -23.25 -24.52
C GLN A 250 11.40 -24.00 -25.27
N THR A 251 10.11 -23.80 -24.95
CA THR A 251 9.02 -24.60 -25.53
C THR A 251 8.05 -23.75 -26.36
N ALA A 252 7.10 -24.43 -27.03
CA ALA A 252 5.97 -23.79 -27.74
C ALA A 252 5.14 -22.86 -26.83
N LEU A 253 5.26 -23.02 -25.51
CA LEU A 253 4.62 -22.14 -24.53
C LEU A 253 5.13 -20.69 -24.67
N ARG A 254 6.41 -20.47 -25.01
CA ARG A 254 6.97 -19.14 -25.28
C ARG A 254 6.18 -18.41 -26.38
N GLU A 255 5.92 -19.08 -27.50
CA GLU A 255 5.21 -18.49 -28.64
C GLU A 255 3.77 -18.15 -28.29
N ARG A 256 3.10 -19.02 -27.49
CA ARG A 256 1.74 -18.79 -27.00
C ARG A 256 1.69 -17.54 -26.11
N LEU A 257 2.63 -17.41 -25.18
CA LEU A 257 2.71 -16.26 -24.27
C LEU A 257 3.05 -14.99 -25.02
N LEU A 258 4.01 -15.02 -25.96
CA LEU A 258 4.35 -13.86 -26.79
C LEU A 258 3.14 -13.34 -27.59
N ARG A 259 2.32 -14.23 -28.17
CA ARG A 259 1.06 -13.84 -28.83
C ARG A 259 0.13 -13.15 -27.86
N TRP A 260 -0.05 -13.69 -26.65
CA TRP A 260 -0.87 -13.06 -25.62
C TRP A 260 -0.35 -11.66 -25.23
N TYR A 261 0.97 -11.50 -25.01
CA TYR A 261 1.58 -10.20 -24.72
C TYR A 261 1.39 -9.23 -25.88
N GLN A 262 1.51 -9.71 -27.11
CA GLN A 262 1.33 -8.87 -28.31
C GLN A 262 -0.10 -8.34 -28.39
N GLU A 263 -1.09 -9.18 -28.16
CA GLU A 263 -2.51 -8.82 -28.26
C GLU A 263 -2.96 -7.96 -27.08
N LYS A 264 -2.61 -8.36 -25.85
CA LYS A 264 -3.18 -7.77 -24.63
C LYS A 264 -2.35 -6.62 -24.03
N GLN A 265 -1.03 -6.58 -24.27
CA GLN A 265 -0.12 -5.65 -23.59
C GLN A 265 0.65 -4.74 -24.53
N ALA A 266 0.87 -5.14 -25.75
CA ALA A 266 1.74 -4.44 -26.70
C ALA A 266 1.00 -3.83 -27.88
N ALA A 267 -0.34 -3.85 -27.91
CA ALA A 267 -1.18 -3.32 -28.99
C ALA A 267 -0.74 -3.81 -30.39
N GLY A 268 -0.42 -5.09 -30.51
CA GLY A 268 0.03 -5.71 -31.76
C GLY A 268 1.53 -5.64 -32.05
N ASN A 269 2.32 -4.89 -31.27
CA ASN A 269 3.77 -4.72 -31.50
C ASN A 269 4.58 -5.92 -30.94
N ALA A 270 5.16 -6.72 -31.83
CA ALA A 270 5.90 -7.93 -31.47
C ALA A 270 7.18 -7.63 -30.66
N ALA A 271 7.97 -6.63 -31.04
CA ALA A 271 9.20 -6.28 -30.31
C ALA A 271 8.91 -5.79 -28.90
N ARG A 272 7.82 -5.02 -28.72
CA ARG A 272 7.36 -4.58 -27.39
C ARG A 272 6.84 -5.76 -26.57
N ALA A 273 6.14 -6.71 -27.19
CA ALA A 273 5.66 -7.92 -26.54
C ALA A 273 6.80 -8.75 -25.99
N GLU A 274 7.85 -8.97 -26.80
CA GLU A 274 9.04 -9.69 -26.38
C GLU A 274 9.77 -9.01 -25.22
N ALA A 275 9.97 -7.69 -25.30
CA ALA A 275 10.57 -6.92 -24.22
C ALA A 275 9.78 -7.00 -22.89
N LEU A 276 8.44 -6.97 -22.96
CA LEU A 276 7.57 -7.12 -21.80
C LEU A 276 7.64 -8.54 -21.21
N PHE A 277 7.60 -9.55 -22.05
CA PHE A 277 7.72 -10.96 -21.66
C PHE A 277 9.06 -11.25 -20.97
N GLU A 278 10.18 -10.87 -21.58
CA GLU A 278 11.52 -11.09 -20.99
C GLU A 278 11.69 -10.28 -19.68
N ARG A 279 11.19 -9.06 -19.62
CA ARG A 279 11.18 -8.27 -18.38
C ARG A 279 10.43 -8.97 -17.25
N ASP A 280 9.29 -9.61 -17.54
CA ASP A 280 8.49 -10.27 -16.51
C ASP A 280 9.14 -11.61 -16.09
N LEU A 281 9.81 -12.33 -16.99
CA LEU A 281 10.65 -13.49 -16.63
C LEU A 281 11.84 -13.08 -15.73
N GLN A 282 12.54 -12.00 -16.06
CA GLN A 282 13.68 -11.50 -15.27
C GLN A 282 13.30 -11.07 -13.84
N LYS A 283 12.06 -10.62 -13.63
CA LYS A 283 11.57 -10.28 -12.28
C LYS A 283 11.38 -11.49 -11.37
N ILE A 284 11.17 -12.68 -11.97
CA ILE A 284 10.95 -13.94 -11.24
C ILE A 284 12.27 -14.64 -10.97
N GLU A 285 13.24 -14.51 -11.84
CA GLU A 285 14.58 -15.09 -11.76
C GLU A 285 15.43 -14.46 -10.64
#